data_118aaf91960b4a9b29ea6fa8a8c4f5ce
#
_entry.id   118aaf91960b4a9b29ea6fa8a8c4f5ce
#
_cell.length_a   1.000
_cell.length_b   1.000
_cell.length_c   1.000
_cell.angle_alpha   90.00
_cell.angle_beta   90.00
_cell.angle_gamma   90.00
#
_symmetry.space_group_name_H-M   'P 1'
#
loop_
_entity.id
_entity.type
_entity.pdbx_description
1 polymer ?
#
loop_
_entity_poly.entity_id
_entity_poly.type
_entity_poly.pdbx_seq_one_letter_code
_entity_poly.pdbx_strand_id
1 'polypeptide(L)'
;MNDLIPELLSSFSLDYYRPIVPRALDLGEPLEPRAGNLVKVVTGMRRSGKSYRLFQEMENLLARGVSSERLCYFNFEDDRLAPVTSEVGDAVLEAFFRLHPSAADQGVYLFLDELQEMEGWSAWLRRVVDATKATIYVSGSSSKMLSEEISTAFRGRAIDFELLPYSFAEYAAARGAKVPSVTPSSQERRALQSLLDEYLVRGGFPAAVELPNPQAVALLQSYAQRVVSRDVVERHNVSKPRVASLFAQRLLGSNARELSIRKIEGDLRSAGIATSRELLGDLLAYFEQAYLVFTVREFSRALAQGGRRPPKVYAVDPGLAAANARAAARRRVVVHHERARLRGRLRVRRCAFRRGDGVVPGKRGR
;
A
#
# COMPACT_ATOMS: atom_id res chain seq x y z
N MET A 1 -14.09 19.78 20.77
CA MET A 1 -12.75 19.16 20.81
C MET A 1 -12.38 18.70 22.21
N ASN A 2 -12.71 19.44 23.29
CA ASN A 2 -12.26 19.07 24.66
C ASN A 2 -12.70 17.68 25.15
N ASP A 3 -13.80 17.12 24.69
CA ASP A 3 -14.30 15.82 25.13
C ASP A 3 -14.02 14.70 24.10
N LEU A 4 -13.84 15.04 22.83
CA LEU A 4 -13.65 14.05 21.75
C LEU A 4 -12.31 13.30 21.86
N ILE A 5 -11.22 14.02 22.11
CA ILE A 5 -9.87 13.41 22.17
C ILE A 5 -9.75 12.42 23.36
N PRO A 6 -10.18 12.79 24.61
CA PRO A 6 -10.25 11.82 25.71
C PRO A 6 -11.14 10.61 25.40
N GLU A 7 -12.29 10.81 24.73
CA GLU A 7 -13.17 9.72 24.29
C GLU A 7 -12.45 8.78 23.32
N LEU A 8 -11.79 9.32 22.29
CA LEU A 8 -11.03 8.52 21.33
C LEU A 8 -9.91 7.72 21.97
N LEU A 9 -9.16 8.32 22.88
CA LEU A 9 -8.10 7.64 23.63
C LEU A 9 -8.64 6.53 24.54
N SER A 10 -9.74 6.79 25.25
CA SER A 10 -10.34 5.83 26.19
C SER A 10 -11.09 4.71 25.50
N SER A 11 -11.64 4.94 24.29
CA SER A 11 -12.37 3.93 23.51
C SER A 11 -11.47 2.98 22.74
N PHE A 12 -10.18 3.29 22.61
CA PHE A 12 -9.24 2.41 21.92
C PHE A 12 -8.99 1.13 22.72
N SER A 13 -9.20 -0.02 22.11
CA SER A 13 -8.82 -1.33 22.64
C SER A 13 -8.22 -2.20 21.57
N LEU A 14 -7.06 -2.79 21.85
CA LEU A 14 -6.38 -3.72 20.95
C LEU A 14 -7.22 -4.97 20.67
N ASP A 15 -8.09 -5.36 21.61
CA ASP A 15 -8.95 -6.56 21.50
C ASP A 15 -9.93 -6.48 20.35
N TYR A 16 -10.34 -5.27 19.93
CA TYR A 16 -11.20 -5.08 18.75
C TYR A 16 -10.53 -5.46 17.43
N TYR A 17 -9.21 -5.53 17.39
CA TYR A 17 -8.43 -5.78 16.18
C TYR A 17 -7.85 -7.19 16.10
N ARG A 18 -8.13 -8.04 17.11
CA ARG A 18 -7.67 -9.43 17.14
C ARG A 18 -8.60 -10.37 16.36
N PRO A 19 -8.05 -11.45 15.74
CA PRO A 19 -6.64 -11.83 15.74
C PRO A 19 -5.81 -10.98 14.76
N ILE A 20 -4.60 -10.61 15.16
CA ILE A 20 -3.64 -9.91 14.28
C ILE A 20 -2.83 -10.94 13.50
N VAL A 21 -2.88 -10.88 12.17
CA VAL A 21 -2.00 -11.69 11.32
C VAL A 21 -0.58 -11.12 11.39
N PRO A 22 0.40 -11.88 11.91
CA PRO A 22 1.75 -11.37 12.07
C PRO A 22 2.39 -10.96 10.74
N ARG A 23 2.99 -9.77 10.72
CA ARG A 23 3.76 -9.25 9.58
C ARG A 23 5.23 -9.56 9.79
N ALA A 24 5.90 -9.97 8.69
CA ALA A 24 7.31 -10.29 8.70
C ALA A 24 8.23 -9.07 8.81
N LEU A 25 7.70 -7.86 8.60
CA LEU A 25 8.48 -6.62 8.71
C LEU A 25 8.98 -6.46 10.15
N ASP A 26 10.30 -6.52 10.32
CA ASP A 26 10.96 -6.31 11.60
C ASP A 26 11.24 -4.82 11.80
N LEU A 27 10.72 -4.23 12.88
CA LEU A 27 11.00 -2.85 13.28
C LEU A 27 12.23 -2.74 14.20
N GLY A 28 12.97 -3.82 14.39
CA GLY A 28 14.07 -3.92 15.33
C GLY A 28 13.63 -3.86 16.79
N GLU A 29 14.59 -3.98 17.72
CA GLU A 29 14.29 -3.93 19.14
C GLU A 29 13.60 -2.63 19.55
N PRO A 30 12.58 -2.68 20.41
CA PRO A 30 11.98 -1.49 21.01
C PRO A 30 13.02 -0.72 21.83
N LEU A 31 13.11 0.57 21.57
CA LEU A 31 13.98 1.45 22.36
C LEU A 31 13.26 1.84 23.65
N GLU A 32 13.99 1.93 24.76
CA GLU A 32 13.44 2.50 25.98
C GLU A 32 13.09 3.99 25.78
N PRO A 33 11.93 4.45 26.31
CA PRO A 33 11.50 5.84 26.16
C PRO A 33 12.49 6.85 26.75
N ARG A 34 12.93 7.79 25.94
CA ARG A 34 13.79 8.92 26.32
C ARG A 34 13.57 10.10 25.40
N ALA A 35 13.89 11.31 25.81
CA ALA A 35 13.92 12.46 24.95
C ALA A 35 15.01 12.32 23.86
N GLY A 36 14.76 12.78 22.66
CA GLY A 36 15.68 12.68 21.51
C GLY A 36 15.82 11.29 20.93
N ASN A 37 14.87 10.38 21.16
CA ASN A 37 14.88 9.01 20.65
C ASN A 37 14.69 8.97 19.12
N LEU A 38 15.05 7.83 18.51
CA LEU A 38 14.78 7.57 17.10
C LEU A 38 13.28 7.36 16.88
N VAL A 39 12.75 7.95 15.79
CA VAL A 39 11.38 7.71 15.32
C VAL A 39 11.39 6.53 14.35
N LYS A 40 10.53 5.55 14.57
CA LYS A 40 10.30 4.44 13.64
C LYS A 40 9.09 4.75 12.78
N VAL A 41 9.28 4.81 11.45
CA VAL A 41 8.25 5.22 10.50
C VAL A 41 7.85 4.05 9.64
N VAL A 42 6.58 3.67 9.67
CA VAL A 42 6.02 2.60 8.85
C VAL A 42 5.30 3.22 7.65
N THR A 43 5.92 3.14 6.48
CA THR A 43 5.36 3.65 5.22
C THR A 43 4.77 2.51 4.39
N GLY A 44 3.92 2.85 3.43
CA GLY A 44 3.35 1.86 2.51
C GLY A 44 1.99 2.28 1.97
N MET A 45 1.55 1.61 0.92
CA MET A 45 0.27 1.91 0.28
C MET A 45 -0.89 1.91 1.29
N ARG A 46 -1.91 2.73 1.06
CA ARG A 46 -3.16 2.65 1.83
C ARG A 46 -3.70 1.22 1.83
N ARG A 47 -4.20 0.74 2.98
CA ARG A 47 -4.75 -0.61 3.17
C ARG A 47 -3.74 -1.77 3.11
N SER A 48 -2.42 -1.49 3.15
CA SER A 48 -1.39 -2.54 3.26
C SER A 48 -1.30 -3.17 4.67
N GLY A 49 -1.94 -2.58 5.68
CA GLY A 49 -1.96 -3.07 7.06
C GLY A 49 -1.00 -2.36 8.01
N LYS A 50 -0.63 -1.08 7.74
CA LYS A 50 0.27 -0.28 8.58
C LYS A 50 -0.21 -0.19 10.03
N SER A 51 -1.48 0.19 10.26
CA SER A 51 -2.08 0.24 11.59
C SER A 51 -1.97 -1.09 12.33
N TYR A 52 -2.23 -2.22 11.63
CA TYR A 52 -2.09 -3.56 12.22
C TYR A 52 -0.63 -3.92 12.53
N ARG A 53 0.35 -3.38 11.78
CA ARG A 53 1.76 -3.56 12.15
C ARG A 53 2.12 -2.75 13.41
N LEU A 54 1.52 -1.58 13.59
CA LEU A 54 1.63 -0.84 14.85
C LEU A 54 0.99 -1.63 16.01
N PHE A 55 -0.19 -2.21 15.82
CA PHE A 55 -0.86 -3.04 16.84
C PHE A 55 -0.04 -4.29 17.18
N GLN A 56 0.59 -4.94 16.21
CA GLN A 56 1.53 -6.03 16.45
C GLN A 56 2.70 -5.58 17.33
N GLU A 57 3.20 -4.37 17.16
CA GLU A 57 4.28 -3.82 18.01
C GLU A 57 3.78 -3.54 19.43
N MET A 58 2.55 -3.05 19.59
CA MET A 58 1.92 -2.89 20.90
C MET A 58 1.78 -4.24 21.60
N GLU A 59 1.34 -5.30 20.90
CA GLU A 59 1.30 -6.67 21.46
C GLU A 59 2.68 -7.16 21.90
N ASN A 60 3.72 -6.89 21.10
CA ASN A 60 5.10 -7.24 21.46
C ASN A 60 5.56 -6.54 22.74
N LEU A 61 5.22 -5.25 22.91
CA LEU A 61 5.55 -4.50 24.12
C LEU A 61 4.80 -5.02 25.34
N LEU A 62 3.51 -5.30 25.21
CA LEU A 62 2.70 -5.91 26.28
C LEU A 62 3.26 -7.27 26.71
N ALA A 63 3.65 -8.12 25.72
CA ALA A 63 4.26 -9.41 25.99
C ALA A 63 5.62 -9.31 26.70
N ARG A 64 6.31 -8.18 26.58
CA ARG A 64 7.56 -7.85 27.31
C ARG A 64 7.31 -7.23 28.68
N GLY A 65 6.05 -7.09 29.11
CA GLY A 65 5.67 -6.56 30.43
C GLY A 65 5.53 -5.03 30.48
N VAL A 66 5.52 -4.34 29.34
CA VAL A 66 5.20 -2.90 29.31
C VAL A 66 3.73 -2.73 29.68
N SER A 67 3.43 -1.83 30.63
CA SER A 67 2.05 -1.52 31.02
C SER A 67 1.27 -0.89 29.86
N SER A 68 0.00 -1.28 29.68
CA SER A 68 -0.91 -0.67 28.70
C SER A 68 -1.10 0.83 28.91
N GLU A 69 -0.97 1.32 30.16
CA GLU A 69 -1.03 2.75 30.48
C GLU A 69 0.13 3.58 29.89
N ARG A 70 1.17 2.91 29.40
CA ARG A 70 2.30 3.55 28.70
C ARG A 70 2.20 3.47 27.18
N LEU A 71 1.14 2.88 26.61
CA LEU A 71 0.90 2.74 25.18
C LEU A 71 -0.16 3.74 24.73
N CYS A 72 0.25 4.78 24.01
CA CYS A 72 -0.64 5.77 23.43
C CYS A 72 -0.81 5.50 21.93
N TYR A 73 -1.99 5.09 21.51
CA TYR A 73 -2.35 5.00 20.10
C TYR A 73 -3.32 6.12 19.72
N PHE A 74 -3.05 6.80 18.61
CA PHE A 74 -3.95 7.81 18.08
C PHE A 74 -3.91 7.83 16.53
N ASN A 75 -5.10 7.86 15.91
CA ASN A 75 -5.26 7.95 14.46
C ASN A 75 -5.72 9.35 14.05
N PHE A 76 -4.92 10.05 13.24
CA PHE A 76 -5.20 11.40 12.78
C PHE A 76 -6.11 11.46 11.53
N GLU A 77 -6.52 10.32 10.94
CA GLU A 77 -7.45 10.28 9.80
C GLU A 77 -8.94 10.40 10.21
N ASP A 78 -9.24 10.55 11.52
CA ASP A 78 -10.63 10.70 12.00
C ASP A 78 -11.20 12.06 11.54
N ASP A 79 -12.28 12.02 10.75
CA ASP A 79 -12.90 13.22 10.15
C ASP A 79 -13.51 14.19 11.16
N ARG A 80 -13.82 13.73 12.38
CA ARG A 80 -14.29 14.54 13.49
C ARG A 80 -13.22 15.50 14.04
N LEU A 81 -11.95 15.25 13.73
CA LEU A 81 -10.80 16.06 14.15
C LEU A 81 -10.53 17.24 13.19
N ALA A 82 -11.18 17.29 12.03
CA ALA A 82 -10.87 18.29 11.01
C ALA A 82 -11.23 19.73 11.45
N PRO A 83 -10.34 20.73 11.24
CA PRO A 83 -9.00 20.60 10.67
C PRO A 83 -8.00 20.03 11.66
N VAL A 84 -7.15 19.10 11.21
CA VAL A 84 -6.13 18.47 12.05
C VAL A 84 -4.87 19.33 12.06
N THR A 85 -4.64 20.03 13.15
CA THR A 85 -3.51 20.96 13.34
C THR A 85 -2.58 20.47 14.45
N SER A 86 -1.45 21.18 14.68
CA SER A 86 -0.52 20.86 15.76
C SER A 86 -1.16 20.98 17.17
N GLU A 87 -2.18 21.83 17.33
CA GLU A 87 -2.93 21.94 18.58
C GLU A 87 -3.71 20.65 18.91
N VAL A 88 -4.22 19.95 17.88
CA VAL A 88 -4.83 18.61 18.07
C VAL A 88 -3.80 17.64 18.61
N GLY A 89 -2.59 17.65 18.05
CA GLY A 89 -1.50 16.80 18.52
C GLY A 89 -1.11 17.09 20.00
N ASP A 90 -1.04 18.36 20.37
CA ASP A 90 -0.76 18.77 21.75
C ASP A 90 -1.89 18.34 22.71
N ALA A 91 -3.16 18.51 22.26
CA ALA A 91 -4.31 18.08 23.05
C ALA A 91 -4.36 16.56 23.26
N VAL A 92 -3.90 15.76 22.25
CA VAL A 92 -3.77 14.30 22.40
C VAL A 92 -2.78 13.93 23.49
N LEU A 93 -1.59 14.55 23.50
CA LEU A 93 -0.59 14.28 24.50
C LEU A 93 -1.05 14.72 25.90
N GLU A 94 -1.65 15.91 26.02
CA GLU A 94 -2.19 16.43 27.28
C GLU A 94 -3.29 15.51 27.81
N ALA A 95 -4.24 15.09 26.98
CA ALA A 95 -5.31 14.19 27.40
C ALA A 95 -4.77 12.83 27.81
N PHE A 96 -3.81 12.27 27.08
CA PHE A 96 -3.19 10.99 27.43
C PHE A 96 -2.47 11.04 28.77
N PHE A 97 -1.62 12.05 29.04
CA PHE A 97 -0.91 12.18 30.32
C PHE A 97 -1.84 12.53 31.45
N ARG A 98 -2.99 13.15 31.22
CA ARG A 98 -4.03 13.37 32.23
C ARG A 98 -4.71 12.05 32.61
N LEU A 99 -4.96 11.15 31.64
CA LEU A 99 -5.53 9.83 31.88
C LEU A 99 -4.51 8.88 32.53
N HIS A 100 -3.23 8.99 32.17
CA HIS A 100 -2.15 8.11 32.60
C HIS A 100 -0.95 8.92 33.14
N PRO A 101 -1.06 9.53 34.34
CA PRO A 101 -0.02 10.41 34.89
C PRO A 101 1.33 9.72 35.06
N SER A 102 1.34 8.43 35.41
CA SER A 102 2.58 7.62 35.58
C SER A 102 3.40 7.51 34.30
N ALA A 103 2.78 7.61 33.12
CA ALA A 103 3.47 7.55 31.85
C ALA A 103 4.40 8.74 31.60
N ALA A 104 4.14 9.90 32.20
CA ALA A 104 5.01 11.06 32.09
C ALA A 104 6.40 10.80 32.72
N ASP A 105 6.45 10.13 33.89
CA ASP A 105 7.70 9.81 34.61
C ASP A 105 8.39 8.56 34.04
N GLN A 106 7.62 7.49 33.77
CA GLN A 106 8.13 6.21 33.29
C GLN A 106 8.50 6.25 31.79
N GLY A 107 7.93 7.21 31.04
CA GLY A 107 8.07 7.31 29.58
C GLY A 107 6.97 6.55 28.85
N VAL A 108 6.65 7.01 27.64
CA VAL A 108 5.51 6.58 26.82
C VAL A 108 5.97 5.98 25.49
N TYR A 109 5.21 5.03 24.98
CA TYR A 109 5.31 4.55 23.59
C TYR A 109 4.16 5.16 22.80
N LEU A 110 4.49 6.07 21.88
CA LEU A 110 3.53 6.77 21.03
C LEU A 110 3.37 6.05 19.69
N PHE A 111 2.14 5.71 19.34
CA PHE A 111 1.75 5.13 18.07
C PHE A 111 0.84 6.10 17.33
N LEU A 112 1.44 6.89 16.42
CA LEU A 112 0.79 7.99 15.72
C LEU A 112 0.46 7.53 14.31
N ASP A 113 -0.80 7.16 14.09
CA ASP A 113 -1.27 6.58 12.83
C ASP A 113 -1.77 7.68 11.88
N GLU A 114 -1.41 7.56 10.57
CA GLU A 114 -1.72 8.50 9.49
C GLU A 114 -1.34 9.96 9.83
N LEU A 115 -0.17 10.16 10.45
CA LEU A 115 0.29 11.47 10.98
C LEU A 115 0.35 12.56 9.92
N GLN A 116 0.51 12.22 8.64
CA GLN A 116 0.53 13.20 7.53
C GLN A 116 -0.81 13.93 7.31
N GLU A 117 -1.90 13.49 7.96
CA GLU A 117 -3.17 14.22 7.93
C GLU A 117 -3.13 15.49 8.80
N MET A 118 -2.12 15.63 9.69
CA MET A 118 -1.91 16.81 10.52
C MET A 118 -1.11 17.89 9.74
N GLU A 119 -1.65 19.09 9.65
CA GLU A 119 -0.90 20.22 9.11
C GLU A 119 0.27 20.60 10.04
N GLY A 120 1.48 20.75 9.46
CA GLY A 120 2.69 21.08 10.22
C GLY A 120 3.22 19.93 11.09
N TRP A 121 2.81 18.70 10.84
CA TRP A 121 3.17 17.51 11.63
C TRP A 121 4.68 17.34 11.86
N SER A 122 5.53 17.66 10.90
CA SER A 122 6.97 17.43 11.02
C SER A 122 7.64 18.34 12.06
N ALA A 123 7.21 19.59 12.14
CA ALA A 123 7.68 20.54 13.17
C ALA A 123 7.14 20.15 14.56
N TRP A 124 5.88 19.76 14.63
CA TRP A 124 5.26 19.27 15.87
C TRP A 124 5.96 18.01 16.37
N LEU A 125 6.13 16.99 15.54
CA LEU A 125 6.75 15.73 15.90
C LEU A 125 8.20 15.92 16.38
N ARG A 126 8.97 16.83 15.73
CA ARG A 126 10.31 17.17 16.18
C ARG A 126 10.32 17.74 17.61
N ARG A 127 9.38 18.65 17.92
CA ARG A 127 9.23 19.19 19.28
C ARG A 127 8.88 18.08 20.28
N VAL A 128 7.97 17.17 19.92
CA VAL A 128 7.61 16.01 20.75
C VAL A 128 8.81 15.10 21.01
N VAL A 129 9.60 14.79 19.99
CA VAL A 129 10.84 13.97 20.12
C VAL A 129 11.83 14.60 21.07
N ASP A 130 12.02 15.92 20.99
CA ASP A 130 13.03 16.63 21.79
C ASP A 130 12.55 16.85 23.25
N ALA A 131 11.25 17.01 23.49
CA ALA A 131 10.69 17.40 24.80
C ALA A 131 10.08 16.24 25.59
N THR A 132 9.69 15.15 24.93
CA THR A 132 8.93 14.06 25.58
C THR A 132 9.80 12.83 25.79
N LYS A 133 9.71 12.21 26.98
CA LYS A 133 10.32 10.90 27.24
C LYS A 133 9.52 9.81 26.53
N ALA A 134 9.80 9.63 25.22
CA ALA A 134 9.01 8.78 24.37
C ALA A 134 9.84 7.87 23.45
N THR A 135 9.26 6.73 23.08
CA THR A 135 9.61 5.96 21.89
C THR A 135 8.45 6.09 20.92
N ILE A 136 8.72 6.52 19.69
CA ILE A 136 7.69 6.97 18.76
C ILE A 136 7.66 6.09 17.52
N TYR A 137 6.48 5.58 17.20
CA TYR A 137 6.14 4.86 16.00
C TYR A 137 5.13 5.69 15.22
N VAL A 138 5.40 5.94 13.96
CA VAL A 138 4.54 6.72 13.07
C VAL A 138 4.13 5.86 11.89
N SER A 139 2.90 5.96 11.43
CA SER A 139 2.52 5.41 10.14
C SER A 139 2.11 6.51 9.16
N GLY A 140 2.26 6.21 7.85
CA GLY A 140 1.77 7.07 6.80
C GLY A 140 1.71 6.43 5.42
N SER A 141 0.79 6.92 4.59
CA SER A 141 0.47 6.33 3.28
C SER A 141 1.34 6.82 2.12
N SER A 142 2.27 7.74 2.34
CA SER A 142 3.17 8.27 1.31
C SER A 142 4.63 8.07 1.68
N SER A 143 5.41 7.46 0.78
CA SER A 143 6.83 7.19 1.01
C SER A 143 7.66 8.47 1.03
N LYS A 144 7.42 9.37 0.08
CA LYS A 144 8.32 10.48 -0.18
C LYS A 144 8.13 11.65 0.79
N MET A 145 6.87 11.96 1.13
CA MET A 145 6.62 13.04 2.09
C MET A 145 7.13 12.71 3.48
N LEU A 146 6.91 11.48 3.94
CA LEU A 146 7.43 11.04 5.23
C LEU A 146 8.97 10.88 5.19
N SER A 147 9.55 10.25 4.17
CA SER A 147 11.00 10.00 4.13
C SER A 147 11.81 11.27 3.90
N GLU A 148 11.43 12.16 2.97
CA GLU A 148 12.18 13.40 2.68
C GLU A 148 11.96 14.45 3.78
N GLU A 149 10.73 14.65 4.25
CA GLU A 149 10.43 15.57 5.33
C GLU A 149 11.01 15.09 6.66
N ILE A 150 10.90 13.79 6.95
CA ILE A 150 11.50 13.18 8.17
C ILE A 150 13.02 13.23 8.08
N SER A 151 13.63 12.83 6.96
CA SER A 151 15.07 12.88 6.78
C SER A 151 15.63 14.31 6.99
N THR A 152 14.90 15.30 6.46
CA THR A 152 15.28 16.71 6.59
C THR A 152 14.97 17.26 7.99
N ALA A 153 13.79 17.00 8.55
CA ALA A 153 13.38 17.50 9.83
C ALA A 153 14.12 16.85 11.00
N PHE A 154 14.40 15.54 10.91
CA PHE A 154 14.98 14.77 12.01
C PHE A 154 16.48 14.56 11.93
N ARG A 155 17.16 15.05 10.88
CA ARG A 155 18.63 14.99 10.74
C ARG A 155 19.22 13.61 11.06
N GLY A 156 18.60 12.53 10.54
CA GLY A 156 19.05 11.15 10.76
C GLY A 156 18.52 10.49 12.05
N ARG A 157 17.51 11.08 12.73
CA ARG A 157 16.85 10.46 13.88
C ARG A 157 15.55 9.72 13.53
N ALA A 158 15.39 9.28 12.29
CA ALA A 158 14.26 8.45 11.89
C ALA A 158 14.74 7.28 11.04
N ILE A 159 14.04 6.16 11.16
CA ILE A 159 14.25 4.94 10.38
C ILE A 159 12.95 4.58 9.69
N ASP A 160 13.01 4.45 8.37
CA ASP A 160 11.85 4.08 7.55
C ASP A 160 11.76 2.56 7.38
N PHE A 161 10.55 2.05 7.51
CA PHE A 161 10.19 0.66 7.30
C PHE A 161 9.06 0.57 6.28
N GLU A 162 9.35 0.01 5.10
CA GLU A 162 8.37 -0.11 4.03
C GLU A 162 7.50 -1.36 4.22
N LEU A 163 6.17 -1.17 4.39
CA LEU A 163 5.20 -2.24 4.54
C LEU A 163 4.38 -2.40 3.25
N LEU A 164 4.71 -3.42 2.49
CA LEU A 164 3.94 -3.83 1.31
C LEU A 164 2.70 -4.66 1.72
N PRO A 165 1.72 -4.89 0.82
CA PRO A 165 0.71 -5.93 1.03
C PRO A 165 1.35 -7.27 1.41
N TYR A 166 0.57 -8.23 1.90
CA TYR A 166 1.11 -9.53 2.31
C TYR A 166 2.03 -10.14 1.26
N SER A 167 3.22 -10.56 1.68
CA SER A 167 4.04 -11.49 0.93
C SER A 167 3.30 -12.83 0.77
N PHE A 168 3.77 -13.70 -0.13
CA PHE A 168 3.16 -15.03 -0.26
C PHE A 168 3.19 -15.82 1.06
N ALA A 169 4.26 -15.69 1.84
CA ALA A 169 4.37 -16.38 3.14
C ALA A 169 3.34 -15.85 4.15
N GLU A 170 3.15 -14.53 4.25
CA GLU A 170 2.14 -13.89 5.09
C GLU A 170 0.71 -14.24 4.61
N TYR A 171 0.49 -14.26 3.28
CA TYR A 171 -0.77 -14.70 2.68
C TYR A 171 -1.09 -16.15 3.04
N ALA A 172 -0.11 -17.05 2.91
CA ALA A 172 -0.29 -18.45 3.28
C ALA A 172 -0.62 -18.59 4.77
N ALA A 173 0.07 -17.84 5.65
CA ALA A 173 -0.23 -17.80 7.08
C ALA A 173 -1.64 -17.27 7.36
N ALA A 174 -2.07 -16.20 6.70
CA ALA A 174 -3.44 -15.67 6.81
C ALA A 174 -4.50 -16.68 6.34
N ARG A 175 -4.14 -17.61 5.45
CA ARG A 175 -4.97 -18.73 4.98
C ARG A 175 -4.82 -19.99 5.83
N GLY A 176 -4.15 -19.93 6.99
CA GLY A 176 -3.93 -21.06 7.89
C GLY A 176 -2.87 -22.07 7.41
N ALA A 177 -2.12 -21.76 6.35
CA ALA A 177 -1.05 -22.60 5.83
C ALA A 177 0.33 -22.09 6.30
N LYS A 178 1.27 -23.01 6.53
CA LYS A 178 2.67 -22.68 6.82
C LYS A 178 3.52 -22.96 5.60
N VAL A 179 4.40 -22.03 5.27
CA VAL A 179 5.47 -22.27 4.29
C VAL A 179 6.59 -23.04 5.02
N PRO A 180 6.91 -24.29 4.63
CA PRO A 180 7.96 -25.07 5.30
C PRO A 180 9.32 -24.40 5.19
N SER A 181 10.11 -24.47 6.26
CA SER A 181 11.51 -24.03 6.28
C SER A 181 12.48 -25.00 5.61
N VAL A 182 12.03 -26.23 5.38
CA VAL A 182 12.76 -27.30 4.68
C VAL A 182 12.04 -27.68 3.39
N THR A 183 12.66 -28.53 2.55
CA THR A 183 12.07 -28.98 1.29
C THR A 183 10.68 -29.58 1.51
N PRO A 184 9.62 -29.02 0.92
CA PRO A 184 8.26 -29.51 1.12
C PRO A 184 8.05 -30.88 0.47
N SER A 185 7.22 -31.72 1.08
CA SER A 185 6.71 -32.96 0.49
C SER A 185 5.93 -32.70 -0.80
N SER A 186 5.68 -33.73 -1.59
CA SER A 186 4.90 -33.59 -2.83
C SER A 186 3.47 -33.10 -2.59
N GLN A 187 2.86 -33.42 -1.44
CA GLN A 187 1.53 -32.96 -1.07
C GLN A 187 1.55 -31.48 -0.68
N GLU A 188 2.48 -31.08 0.19
CA GLU A 188 2.66 -29.69 0.61
C GLU A 188 2.99 -28.78 -0.59
N ARG A 189 3.84 -29.27 -1.51
CA ARG A 189 4.16 -28.51 -2.73
C ARG A 189 2.93 -28.24 -3.58
N ARG A 190 2.03 -29.23 -3.78
CA ARG A 190 0.79 -29.05 -4.52
C ARG A 190 -0.14 -28.04 -3.82
N ALA A 191 -0.27 -28.14 -2.50
CA ALA A 191 -1.08 -27.20 -1.72
C ALA A 191 -0.53 -25.76 -1.82
N LEU A 192 0.78 -25.58 -1.67
CA LEU A 192 1.44 -24.28 -1.82
C LEU A 192 1.33 -23.74 -3.24
N GLN A 193 1.41 -24.59 -4.28
CA GLN A 193 1.22 -24.15 -5.67
C GLN A 193 -0.21 -23.63 -5.89
N SER A 194 -1.22 -24.32 -5.36
CA SER A 194 -2.62 -23.86 -5.45
C SER A 194 -2.82 -22.51 -4.74
N LEU A 195 -2.22 -22.34 -3.56
CA LEU A 195 -2.24 -21.05 -2.84
C LEU A 195 -1.50 -19.94 -3.60
N LEU A 196 -0.37 -20.27 -4.23
CA LEU A 196 0.38 -19.31 -5.04
C LEU A 196 -0.43 -18.85 -6.26
N ASP A 197 -1.10 -19.79 -6.96
CA ASP A 197 -1.96 -19.47 -8.08
C ASP A 197 -3.13 -18.57 -7.64
N GLU A 198 -3.69 -18.81 -6.45
CA GLU A 198 -4.70 -17.93 -5.84
C GLU A 198 -4.12 -16.56 -5.51
N TYR A 199 -2.96 -16.49 -4.84
CA TYR A 199 -2.26 -15.26 -4.48
C TYR A 199 -1.94 -14.39 -5.69
N LEU A 200 -1.47 -14.97 -6.80
CA LEU A 200 -1.16 -14.23 -8.03
C LEU A 200 -2.38 -13.55 -8.66
N VAL A 201 -3.58 -14.03 -8.37
CA VAL A 201 -4.84 -13.46 -8.89
C VAL A 201 -5.52 -12.54 -7.88
N ARG A 202 -5.48 -12.90 -6.60
CA ARG A 202 -6.16 -12.21 -5.50
C ARG A 202 -5.31 -11.11 -4.89
N GLY A 203 -3.98 -11.31 -4.86
CA GLY A 203 -3.02 -10.40 -4.22
C GLY A 203 -2.94 -10.57 -2.71
N GLY A 204 -2.13 -9.69 -2.12
CA GLY A 204 -1.80 -9.69 -0.70
C GLY A 204 -2.47 -8.59 0.12
N PHE A 205 -3.43 -7.84 -0.40
CA PHE A 205 -4.14 -6.86 0.43
C PHE A 205 -4.98 -7.56 1.50
N PRO A 206 -4.76 -7.29 2.81
CA PRO A 206 -5.39 -8.04 3.91
C PRO A 206 -6.91 -8.17 3.76
N ALA A 207 -7.60 -7.06 3.49
CA ALA A 207 -9.06 -7.07 3.35
C ALA A 207 -9.57 -7.83 2.10
N ALA A 208 -8.72 -8.14 1.12
CA ALA A 208 -9.11 -8.91 -0.05
C ALA A 208 -8.96 -10.43 0.16
N VAL A 209 -8.19 -10.86 1.17
CA VAL A 209 -7.83 -12.28 1.38
C VAL A 209 -9.07 -13.15 1.67
N GLU A 210 -10.01 -12.64 2.46
CA GLU A 210 -11.19 -13.39 2.89
C GLU A 210 -12.41 -13.22 1.97
N LEU A 211 -12.38 -12.24 1.07
CA LEU A 211 -13.52 -11.92 0.22
C LEU A 211 -13.71 -12.93 -0.93
N PRO A 212 -14.94 -13.19 -1.39
CA PRO A 212 -15.18 -13.87 -2.66
C PRO A 212 -14.51 -13.15 -3.84
N ASN A 213 -14.06 -13.89 -4.86
CA ASN A 213 -13.29 -13.32 -5.99
C ASN A 213 -13.91 -12.06 -6.65
N PRO A 214 -15.23 -12.00 -6.94
CA PRO A 214 -15.79 -10.79 -7.55
C PRO A 214 -15.70 -9.56 -6.64
N GLN A 215 -15.87 -9.74 -5.33
CA GLN A 215 -15.79 -8.67 -4.34
C GLN A 215 -14.35 -8.23 -4.12
N ALA A 216 -13.38 -9.17 -4.06
CA ALA A 216 -11.96 -8.86 -3.97
C ALA A 216 -11.49 -8.03 -5.18
N VAL A 217 -11.92 -8.40 -6.40
CA VAL A 217 -11.60 -7.63 -7.62
C VAL A 217 -12.17 -6.20 -7.54
N ALA A 218 -13.44 -6.06 -7.15
CA ALA A 218 -14.08 -4.74 -7.00
C ALA A 218 -13.37 -3.89 -5.94
N LEU A 219 -12.99 -4.48 -4.81
CA LEU A 219 -12.25 -3.83 -3.75
C LEU A 219 -10.88 -3.33 -4.24
N LEU A 220 -10.10 -4.18 -4.91
CA LEU A 220 -8.78 -3.80 -5.43
C LEU A 220 -8.87 -2.70 -6.50
N GLN A 221 -9.90 -2.73 -7.35
CA GLN A 221 -10.17 -1.64 -8.29
C GLN A 221 -10.49 -0.33 -7.56
N SER A 222 -11.27 -0.38 -6.48
CA SER A 222 -11.56 0.80 -5.66
C SER A 222 -10.31 1.35 -4.99
N TYR A 223 -9.38 0.49 -4.55
CA TYR A 223 -8.10 0.91 -3.98
C TYR A 223 -7.24 1.66 -4.99
N ALA A 224 -7.08 1.12 -6.21
CA ALA A 224 -6.36 1.80 -7.27
C ALA A 224 -6.99 3.17 -7.60
N GLN A 225 -8.32 3.25 -7.71
CA GLN A 225 -9.03 4.49 -7.97
C GLN A 225 -8.82 5.52 -6.85
N ARG A 226 -8.89 5.09 -5.58
CA ARG A 226 -8.70 5.99 -4.43
C ARG A 226 -7.29 6.54 -4.37
N VAL A 227 -6.26 5.72 -4.64
CA VAL A 227 -4.87 6.20 -4.74
C VAL A 227 -4.74 7.24 -5.85
N VAL A 228 -5.29 6.97 -7.03
CA VAL A 228 -5.25 7.93 -8.14
C VAL A 228 -5.97 9.25 -7.79
N SER A 229 -7.16 9.19 -7.18
CA SER A 229 -7.93 10.41 -6.88
C SER A 229 -7.35 11.19 -5.71
N ARG A 230 -7.14 10.55 -4.55
CA ARG A 230 -6.72 11.24 -3.33
C ARG A 230 -5.21 11.43 -3.23
N ASP A 231 -4.45 10.33 -3.39
CA ASP A 231 -3.02 10.39 -3.11
C ASP A 231 -2.20 10.99 -4.26
N VAL A 232 -2.78 11.07 -5.48
CA VAL A 232 -2.12 11.67 -6.65
C VAL A 232 -2.83 12.93 -7.11
N VAL A 233 -4.10 12.85 -7.52
CA VAL A 233 -4.78 14.00 -8.16
C VAL A 233 -5.04 15.13 -7.17
N GLU A 234 -5.65 14.86 -6.03
CA GLU A 234 -5.97 15.87 -5.02
C GLU A 234 -4.70 16.41 -4.37
N ARG A 235 -3.80 15.52 -3.92
CA ARG A 235 -2.57 15.90 -3.21
C ARG A 235 -1.62 16.77 -4.04
N HIS A 236 -1.47 16.47 -5.32
CA HIS A 236 -0.56 17.20 -6.23
C HIS A 236 -1.27 18.21 -7.13
N ASN A 237 -2.56 18.49 -6.90
CA ASN A 237 -3.37 19.42 -7.69
C ASN A 237 -3.26 19.14 -9.21
N VAL A 238 -3.36 17.87 -9.60
CA VAL A 238 -3.18 17.44 -11.00
C VAL A 238 -4.31 18.01 -11.87
N SER A 239 -3.97 18.86 -12.82
CA SER A 239 -4.93 19.57 -13.69
C SER A 239 -5.70 18.65 -14.66
N LYS A 240 -5.22 17.43 -14.90
CA LYS A 240 -5.81 16.46 -15.84
C LYS A 240 -6.12 15.11 -15.19
N PRO A 241 -7.14 15.00 -14.29
CA PRO A 241 -7.46 13.77 -13.56
C PRO A 241 -7.76 12.56 -14.48
N ARG A 242 -8.36 12.82 -15.66
CA ARG A 242 -8.64 11.77 -16.65
C ARG A 242 -7.36 11.15 -17.21
N VAL A 243 -6.32 11.98 -17.46
CA VAL A 243 -5.01 11.47 -17.92
C VAL A 243 -4.38 10.62 -16.85
N ALA A 244 -4.40 11.06 -15.58
CA ALA A 244 -3.89 10.30 -14.44
C ALA A 244 -4.56 8.93 -14.34
N SER A 245 -5.89 8.86 -14.40
CA SER A 245 -6.65 7.61 -14.33
C SER A 245 -6.33 6.65 -15.48
N LEU A 246 -6.22 7.14 -16.71
CA LEU A 246 -5.90 6.32 -17.88
C LEU A 246 -4.45 5.84 -17.84
N PHE A 247 -3.54 6.68 -17.37
CA PHE A 247 -2.14 6.31 -17.25
C PHE A 247 -1.95 5.25 -16.17
N ALA A 248 -2.57 5.39 -14.99
CA ALA A 248 -2.56 4.36 -13.94
C ALA A 248 -3.08 3.02 -14.45
N GLN A 249 -4.22 3.01 -15.17
CA GLN A 249 -4.77 1.78 -15.79
C GLN A 249 -3.78 1.16 -16.78
N ARG A 250 -3.07 1.98 -17.55
CA ARG A 250 -2.06 1.51 -18.51
C ARG A 250 -0.87 0.89 -17.80
N LEU A 251 -0.39 1.51 -16.72
CA LEU A 251 0.72 1.00 -15.91
C LEU A 251 0.36 -0.35 -15.27
N LEU A 252 -0.77 -0.42 -14.56
CA LEU A 252 -1.23 -1.65 -13.91
C LEU A 252 -1.49 -2.79 -14.92
N GLY A 253 -1.98 -2.46 -16.12
CA GLY A 253 -2.18 -3.43 -17.21
C GLY A 253 -0.90 -3.81 -17.96
N SER A 254 0.22 -3.17 -17.66
CA SER A 254 1.54 -3.43 -18.28
C SER A 254 2.54 -4.03 -17.30
N ASN A 255 2.06 -4.70 -16.25
CA ASN A 255 2.89 -5.31 -15.21
C ASN A 255 4.03 -6.17 -15.80
N ALA A 256 5.25 -6.00 -15.28
CA ALA A 256 6.48 -6.66 -15.71
C ALA A 256 6.94 -6.35 -17.16
N ARG A 257 6.39 -5.31 -17.81
CA ARG A 257 6.75 -4.90 -19.18
C ARG A 257 7.55 -3.61 -19.18
N GLU A 258 8.31 -3.39 -20.25
CA GLU A 258 9.03 -2.14 -20.49
C GLU A 258 8.05 -0.96 -20.62
N LEU A 259 8.37 0.14 -19.94
CA LEU A 259 7.59 1.36 -19.88
C LEU A 259 8.17 2.42 -20.82
N SER A 260 7.48 2.70 -21.92
CA SER A 260 7.82 3.81 -22.81
C SER A 260 6.82 4.94 -22.67
N ILE A 261 7.18 5.99 -21.96
CA ILE A 261 6.35 7.21 -21.80
C ILE A 261 6.02 7.83 -23.17
N ARG A 262 7.01 7.84 -24.11
CA ARG A 262 6.80 8.35 -25.48
C ARG A 262 5.69 7.59 -26.21
N LYS A 263 5.67 6.25 -26.07
CA LYS A 263 4.62 5.42 -26.71
C LYS A 263 3.25 5.69 -26.08
N ILE A 264 3.18 5.83 -24.75
CA ILE A 264 1.92 6.09 -24.06
C ILE A 264 1.39 7.49 -24.41
N GLU A 265 2.25 8.50 -24.50
CA GLU A 265 1.89 9.84 -24.98
C GLU A 265 1.26 9.76 -26.38
N GLY A 266 1.91 9.05 -27.32
CA GLY A 266 1.41 8.85 -28.69
C GLY A 266 0.05 8.15 -28.69
N ASP A 267 -0.12 7.07 -27.93
CA ASP A 267 -1.38 6.34 -27.81
C ASP A 267 -2.52 7.23 -27.27
N LEU A 268 -2.26 8.04 -26.24
CA LEU A 268 -3.25 8.96 -25.68
C LEU A 268 -3.62 10.08 -26.66
N ARG A 269 -2.64 10.70 -27.32
CA ARG A 269 -2.87 11.73 -28.34
C ARG A 269 -3.68 11.18 -29.52
N SER A 270 -3.38 10.00 -29.99
CA SER A 270 -4.14 9.33 -31.05
C SER A 270 -5.58 9.01 -30.66
N ALA A 271 -5.84 8.89 -29.33
CA ALA A 271 -7.19 8.76 -28.77
C ALA A 271 -7.89 10.11 -28.51
N GLY A 272 -7.32 11.24 -28.95
CA GLY A 272 -7.87 12.58 -28.75
C GLY A 272 -7.67 13.14 -27.32
N ILE A 273 -6.73 12.58 -26.55
CA ILE A 273 -6.46 12.99 -25.16
C ILE A 273 -5.17 13.79 -25.11
N ALA A 274 -5.30 15.11 -24.90
CA ALA A 274 -4.16 16.01 -24.82
C ALA A 274 -3.32 15.74 -23.56
N THR A 275 -2.06 15.35 -23.76
CA THR A 275 -1.07 15.09 -22.69
C THR A 275 0.33 15.49 -23.13
N SER A 276 1.29 15.51 -22.18
CA SER A 276 2.71 15.73 -22.43
C SER A 276 3.55 14.67 -21.74
N ARG A 277 4.82 14.51 -22.16
CA ARG A 277 5.76 13.59 -21.53
C ARG A 277 6.12 14.02 -20.11
N GLU A 278 6.21 15.32 -19.90
CA GLU A 278 6.46 15.92 -18.59
C GLU A 278 5.37 15.51 -17.60
N LEU A 279 4.08 15.78 -17.92
CA LEU A 279 2.96 15.36 -17.09
C LEU A 279 2.95 13.86 -16.81
N LEU A 280 3.24 13.01 -17.82
CA LEU A 280 3.31 11.57 -17.61
C LEU A 280 4.50 11.15 -16.75
N GLY A 281 5.63 11.89 -16.82
CA GLY A 281 6.78 11.70 -15.95
C GLY A 281 6.47 12.03 -14.50
N ASP A 282 5.82 13.18 -14.26
CA ASP A 282 5.38 13.61 -12.93
C ASP A 282 4.37 12.61 -12.34
N LEU A 283 3.38 12.22 -13.14
CA LEU A 283 2.38 11.22 -12.72
C LEU A 283 3.03 9.88 -12.37
N LEU A 284 4.06 9.45 -13.11
CA LEU A 284 4.78 8.22 -12.77
C LEU A 284 5.45 8.35 -11.40
N ALA A 285 6.15 9.46 -11.15
CA ALA A 285 6.78 9.73 -9.86
C ALA A 285 5.74 9.77 -8.72
N TYR A 286 4.59 10.37 -8.94
CA TYR A 286 3.50 10.40 -7.94
C TYR A 286 2.91 9.01 -7.68
N PHE A 287 2.76 8.17 -8.70
CA PHE A 287 2.30 6.79 -8.52
C PHE A 287 3.32 5.92 -7.79
N GLU A 288 4.63 6.14 -8.00
CA GLU A 288 5.68 5.48 -7.23
C GLU A 288 5.66 5.94 -5.76
N GLN A 289 5.51 7.24 -5.51
CA GLN A 289 5.39 7.81 -4.17
C GLN A 289 4.16 7.28 -3.41
N ALA A 290 3.04 7.04 -4.12
CA ALA A 290 1.83 6.47 -3.56
C ALA A 290 1.84 4.92 -3.49
N TYR A 291 2.98 4.29 -3.77
CA TYR A 291 3.13 2.83 -3.80
C TYR A 291 2.17 2.10 -4.75
N LEU A 292 1.68 2.76 -5.80
CA LEU A 292 0.82 2.11 -6.77
C LEU A 292 1.61 1.19 -7.70
N VAL A 293 2.79 1.65 -8.12
CA VAL A 293 3.73 0.94 -9.00
C VAL A 293 5.17 1.20 -8.58
N PHE A 294 6.06 0.32 -9.03
CA PHE A 294 7.52 0.48 -8.96
C PHE A 294 8.11 0.40 -10.35
N THR A 295 9.17 1.14 -10.61
CA THR A 295 9.97 0.97 -11.81
C THR A 295 11.31 0.32 -11.50
N VAL A 296 11.69 -0.67 -12.29
CA VAL A 296 12.96 -1.37 -12.17
C VAL A 296 13.78 -1.12 -13.42
N ARG A 297 14.95 -0.50 -13.24
CA ARG A 297 15.92 -0.25 -14.32
C ARG A 297 16.90 -1.41 -14.41
N GLU A 298 17.45 -1.63 -15.61
CA GLU A 298 18.54 -2.58 -15.80
C GLU A 298 19.76 -2.13 -14.98
N PHE A 299 20.31 -3.04 -14.17
CA PHE A 299 21.55 -2.78 -13.46
C PHE A 299 22.71 -2.85 -14.44
N SER A 300 23.50 -1.79 -14.52
CA SER A 300 24.78 -1.77 -15.24
C SER A 300 25.87 -1.18 -14.37
N ARG A 301 27.03 -1.85 -14.34
CA ARG A 301 28.22 -1.33 -13.66
C ARG A 301 28.81 -0.09 -14.37
N ALA A 302 28.55 0.09 -15.65
CA ALA A 302 28.96 1.25 -16.42
C ALA A 302 27.87 2.31 -16.42
N LEU A 303 28.09 3.44 -15.77
CA LEU A 303 27.17 4.58 -15.70
C LEU A 303 26.62 5.02 -17.06
N ALA A 304 27.45 4.94 -18.12
CA ALA A 304 27.07 5.29 -19.49
C ALA A 304 26.11 4.29 -20.17
N GLN A 305 25.95 3.07 -19.63
CA GLN A 305 25.08 2.02 -20.19
C GLN A 305 23.78 1.83 -19.41
N GLY A 306 23.73 2.22 -18.13
CA GLY A 306 22.64 1.99 -17.19
C GLY A 306 21.36 2.80 -17.45
N GLY A 307 21.21 3.49 -18.56
CA GLY A 307 20.02 4.30 -18.84
C GLY A 307 19.42 4.13 -20.24
N ARG A 308 19.97 3.22 -21.06
CA ARG A 308 19.56 3.09 -22.48
C ARG A 308 18.24 2.36 -22.69
N ARG A 309 17.87 1.44 -21.79
CA ARG A 309 16.61 0.69 -21.91
C ARG A 309 15.51 1.31 -21.05
N PRO A 310 14.25 1.31 -21.55
CA PRO A 310 13.12 1.72 -20.73
C PRO A 310 13.02 0.86 -19.46
N PRO A 311 12.67 1.44 -18.30
CA PRO A 311 12.46 0.65 -17.10
C PRO A 311 11.27 -0.30 -17.28
N LYS A 312 11.26 -1.41 -16.52
CA LYS A 312 10.07 -2.24 -16.37
C LYS A 312 9.20 -1.70 -15.24
N VAL A 313 7.89 -1.71 -15.43
CA VAL A 313 6.91 -1.32 -14.41
C VAL A 313 6.32 -2.54 -13.73
N TYR A 314 6.19 -2.46 -12.40
CA TYR A 314 5.57 -3.48 -11.55
C TYR A 314 4.52 -2.83 -10.67
N ALA A 315 3.33 -3.43 -10.61
CA ALA A 315 2.35 -3.05 -9.59
C ALA A 315 2.85 -3.51 -8.22
N VAL A 316 2.48 -2.78 -7.17
CA VAL A 316 2.84 -3.13 -5.78
C VAL A 316 2.32 -4.51 -5.38
N ASP A 317 1.26 -4.98 -6.02
CA ASP A 317 0.55 -6.20 -5.66
C ASP A 317 0.06 -6.93 -6.93
N PRO A 318 0.21 -8.27 -7.02
CA PRO A 318 -0.22 -9.03 -8.21
C PRO A 318 -1.74 -9.00 -8.41
N GLY A 319 -2.54 -9.03 -7.35
CA GLY A 319 -3.99 -8.95 -7.43
C GLY A 319 -4.46 -7.59 -7.92
N LEU A 320 -3.79 -6.51 -7.52
CA LEU A 320 -4.06 -5.16 -8.01
C LEU A 320 -3.84 -5.08 -9.53
N ALA A 321 -2.74 -5.66 -10.04
CA ALA A 321 -2.47 -5.78 -11.46
C ALA A 321 -3.54 -6.63 -12.18
N ALA A 322 -3.87 -7.81 -11.64
CA ALA A 322 -4.85 -8.73 -12.21
C ALA A 322 -6.27 -8.12 -12.27
N ALA A 323 -6.70 -7.44 -11.21
CA ALA A 323 -8.01 -6.77 -11.13
C ALA A 323 -8.15 -5.67 -12.20
N ASN A 324 -7.09 -4.89 -12.43
CA ASN A 324 -7.11 -3.78 -13.39
C ASN A 324 -6.89 -4.24 -14.84
N ALA A 325 -6.12 -5.29 -15.09
CA ALA A 325 -5.98 -5.90 -16.43
C ALA A 325 -7.32 -6.45 -16.95
N ARG A 326 -8.12 -7.08 -16.09
CA ARG A 326 -9.48 -7.57 -16.43
C ARG A 326 -10.44 -6.42 -16.78
N ALA A 327 -10.37 -5.31 -16.06
CA ALA A 327 -11.17 -4.12 -16.35
C ALA A 327 -10.83 -3.53 -17.73
N ALA A 328 -9.55 -3.46 -18.08
CA ALA A 328 -9.10 -2.99 -19.40
C ALA A 328 -9.58 -3.91 -20.55
N ALA A 329 -9.56 -5.23 -20.34
CA ALA A 329 -10.07 -6.20 -21.31
C ALA A 329 -11.59 -6.07 -21.53
N ARG A 330 -12.39 -5.94 -20.45
CA ARG A 330 -13.85 -5.73 -20.54
C ARG A 330 -14.20 -4.44 -21.29
N ARG A 331 -13.51 -3.33 -21.02
CA ARG A 331 -13.72 -2.06 -21.73
C ARG A 331 -13.41 -2.15 -23.22
N ARG A 332 -12.38 -2.90 -23.63
CA ARG A 332 -12.08 -3.14 -25.05
C ARG A 332 -13.20 -3.88 -25.77
N VAL A 333 -13.81 -4.86 -25.12
CA VAL A 333 -14.94 -5.62 -25.68
C VAL A 333 -16.16 -4.72 -25.85
N VAL A 334 -16.50 -3.88 -24.86
CA VAL A 334 -17.63 -2.95 -24.93
C VAL A 334 -17.43 -1.92 -26.06
N VAL A 335 -16.25 -1.31 -26.14
CA VAL A 335 -15.94 -0.31 -27.20
C VAL A 335 -15.97 -0.94 -28.61
N HIS A 336 -15.55 -2.19 -28.75
CA HIS A 336 -15.66 -2.90 -30.04
C HIS A 336 -17.11 -3.23 -30.38
N HIS A 337 -17.96 -3.57 -29.42
CA HIS A 337 -19.38 -3.81 -29.63
C HIS A 337 -20.13 -2.53 -30.05
N GLU A 338 -19.85 -1.42 -29.40
CA GLU A 338 -20.45 -0.11 -29.77
C GLU A 338 -20.00 0.36 -31.15
N ARG A 339 -18.71 0.26 -31.48
CA ARG A 339 -18.21 0.60 -32.80
C ARG A 339 -18.74 -0.35 -33.92
N ALA A 340 -18.98 -1.61 -33.60
CA ALA A 340 -19.60 -2.57 -34.52
C ALA A 340 -21.09 -2.27 -34.76
N ARG A 341 -21.84 -1.87 -33.71
CA ARG A 341 -23.23 -1.40 -33.84
C ARG A 341 -23.36 -0.14 -34.68
N LEU A 342 -22.46 0.82 -34.52
CA LEU A 342 -22.46 2.07 -35.30
C LEU A 342 -22.09 1.88 -36.78
N ARG A 343 -21.39 0.78 -37.15
CA ARG A 343 -21.01 0.47 -38.54
C ARG A 343 -21.93 -0.51 -39.27
N GLY A 344 -23.05 -0.94 -38.64
CA GLY A 344 -24.08 -1.77 -39.33
C GLY A 344 -23.60 -3.13 -39.81
N ARG A 345 -22.48 -3.67 -39.37
CA ARG A 345 -21.95 -4.99 -39.74
C ARG A 345 -21.73 -5.87 -38.54
N LEU A 346 -22.76 -6.61 -38.12
CA LEU A 346 -22.64 -7.68 -37.14
C LEU A 346 -22.07 -8.94 -37.82
N ARG A 347 -20.73 -9.11 -37.82
CA ARG A 347 -20.13 -10.45 -37.88
C ARG A 347 -19.62 -10.80 -36.49
N VAL A 348 -20.41 -11.61 -35.80
CA VAL A 348 -20.00 -12.22 -34.52
C VAL A 348 -18.94 -13.26 -34.85
N ARG A 349 -17.64 -12.89 -34.70
CA ARG A 349 -16.59 -13.89 -34.52
C ARG A 349 -16.57 -14.27 -33.03
N ARG A 350 -17.17 -15.40 -32.70
CA ARG A 350 -16.92 -16.09 -31.45
C ARG A 350 -15.43 -16.44 -31.39
N CYS A 351 -14.62 -15.74 -30.63
CA CYS A 351 -13.34 -16.27 -30.15
C CYS A 351 -13.66 -17.38 -29.17
N ALA A 352 -13.75 -18.62 -29.64
CA ALA A 352 -13.75 -19.79 -28.78
C ALA A 352 -12.38 -19.90 -28.13
N PHE A 353 -12.35 -19.80 -26.81
CA PHE A 353 -11.23 -20.22 -26.00
C PHE A 353 -11.14 -21.74 -26.16
N ARG A 354 -10.21 -22.25 -26.95
CA ARG A 354 -9.95 -23.69 -27.04
C ARG A 354 -9.42 -24.15 -25.69
N ARG A 355 -10.23 -24.90 -24.97
CA ARG A 355 -9.74 -25.86 -23.98
C ARG A 355 -8.92 -26.89 -24.72
N GLY A 356 -7.66 -27.05 -24.33
CA GLY A 356 -6.85 -28.14 -24.81
C GLY A 356 -7.29 -29.45 -24.13
N ASP A 357 -8.17 -30.17 -24.75
CA ASP A 357 -8.37 -31.58 -24.45
C ASP A 357 -7.46 -32.38 -25.39
N GLY A 358 -6.38 -32.92 -24.82
CA GLY A 358 -5.52 -33.87 -25.49
C GLY A 358 -6.24 -35.20 -25.67
N VAL A 359 -6.58 -35.52 -26.92
CA VAL A 359 -6.89 -36.90 -27.30
C VAL A 359 -5.79 -37.36 -28.23
N VAL A 360 -5.01 -38.32 -27.78
CA VAL A 360 -4.05 -39.09 -28.54
C VAL A 360 -4.83 -40.08 -29.45
N PRO A 361 -4.65 -40.09 -30.75
CA PRO A 361 -5.17 -41.20 -31.54
C PRO A 361 -4.16 -42.34 -31.56
N GLY A 362 -4.63 -43.50 -31.10
CA GLY A 362 -3.90 -44.76 -31.13
C GLY A 362 -3.67 -45.22 -32.59
N LYS A 363 -2.49 -45.84 -32.77
CA LYS A 363 -2.11 -46.62 -33.92
C LYS A 363 -3.05 -47.84 -34.14
N ARG A 364 -3.57 -48.00 -35.34
CA ARG A 364 -3.87 -49.26 -36.04
C ARG A 364 -3.44 -49.04 -37.47
N GLY A 365 -2.58 -49.76 -37.98
CA GLY A 365 -2.21 -51.06 -38.47
C GLY A 365 -2.99 -51.38 -39.75
N ARG A 366 -2.37 -51.15 -40.85
CA ARG A 366 -2.04 -51.96 -42.03
C ARG A 366 -1.43 -51.09 -43.11
#